data_d77d5214743b6d29fe4f40b358d55f43
#
_entry.id   d77d5214743b6d29fe4f40b358d55f43
#
_cell.length_a   1.000
_cell.length_b   1.000
_cell.length_c   1.000
_cell.angle_alpha   90.00
_cell.angle_beta   90.00
_cell.angle_gamma   90.00
#
_symmetry.space_group_name_H-M   'P 1'
#
loop_
_entity.id
_entity.type
_entity.pdbx_description
1 polymer ?
#
loop_
_entity_poly.entity_id
_entity_poly.type
_entity_poly.pdbx_seq_one_letter_code
_entity_poly.pdbx_strand_id
1 'polypeptide(L)'
;MLTASDVAAALGQNYFKSPDALLLDKCGYKKVEGPNVNTQRGIDLEPMVRDLYDERTGSKTHEFGLEQHPIHKWLGGSVDGITEDGILVEIKCPNKLCNKIPDYYFPQVQVLLDINDLEECDFVQYHQPTETLKIIRVPRDRAWFEKALPVMKKFWDQVLYKRAHGICEIDFSES
;
A
#
# COMPACT_ATOMS: atom_id res chain seq x y z
N MET A 1 9.16 -9.93 4.38
CA MET A 1 7.69 -9.81 4.41
C MET A 1 7.23 -9.01 3.21
N LEU A 2 6.15 -9.44 2.57
CA LEU A 2 5.47 -8.66 1.54
C LEU A 2 4.59 -7.62 2.24
N THR A 3 4.75 -6.34 1.91
CA THR A 3 3.96 -5.28 2.54
C THR A 3 2.78 -4.86 1.66
N ALA A 4 1.75 -4.31 2.28
CA ALA A 4 0.54 -3.85 1.58
C ALA A 4 0.87 -2.88 0.43
N SER A 5 1.84 -1.99 0.61
CA SER A 5 2.28 -1.05 -0.43
C SER A 5 2.98 -1.72 -1.62
N ASP A 6 3.48 -2.94 -1.46
CA ASP A 6 4.15 -3.71 -2.52
C ASP A 6 3.17 -4.56 -3.35
N VAL A 7 1.96 -4.80 -2.84
CA VAL A 7 1.04 -5.80 -3.40
C VAL A 7 0.64 -5.49 -4.84
N ALA A 8 0.36 -4.23 -5.17
CA ALA A 8 0.04 -3.85 -6.54
C ALA A 8 1.16 -4.23 -7.53
N ALA A 9 2.42 -4.02 -7.15
CA ALA A 9 3.57 -4.41 -7.96
C ALA A 9 3.68 -5.95 -8.08
N ALA A 10 3.50 -6.68 -6.98
CA ALA A 10 3.51 -8.14 -6.97
C ALA A 10 2.42 -8.74 -7.88
N LEU A 11 1.27 -8.08 -7.99
CA LEU A 11 0.14 -8.50 -8.83
C LEU A 11 0.23 -8.01 -10.29
N GLY A 12 1.27 -7.24 -10.64
CA GLY A 12 1.40 -6.67 -11.98
C GLY A 12 0.45 -5.50 -12.26
N GLN A 13 -0.06 -4.84 -11.23
CA GLN A 13 -1.03 -3.74 -11.32
C GLN A 13 -0.44 -2.36 -11.02
N ASN A 14 0.87 -2.28 -10.83
CA ASN A 14 1.57 -1.03 -10.60
C ASN A 14 2.31 -0.59 -11.87
N TYR A 15 1.90 0.54 -12.46
CA TYR A 15 2.51 1.09 -13.66
C TYR A 15 3.96 1.57 -13.47
N PHE A 16 4.36 1.84 -12.23
CA PHE A 16 5.67 2.39 -11.89
C PHE A 16 6.67 1.33 -11.46
N LYS A 17 6.21 0.12 -11.15
CA LYS A 17 7.05 -0.97 -10.67
C LYS A 17 6.49 -2.33 -11.09
N SER A 18 7.29 -3.08 -11.82
CA SER A 18 6.93 -4.42 -12.28
C SER A 18 7.10 -5.46 -11.15
N PRO A 19 6.50 -6.66 -11.29
CA PRO A 19 6.78 -7.77 -10.38
C PRO A 19 8.27 -8.13 -10.32
N ASP A 20 8.96 -8.11 -11.44
CA ASP A 20 10.40 -8.42 -11.51
C ASP A 20 11.24 -7.38 -10.77
N ALA A 21 10.92 -6.10 -10.92
CA ALA A 21 11.59 -5.04 -10.18
C ALA A 21 11.38 -5.17 -8.66
N LEU A 22 10.18 -5.54 -8.23
CA LEU A 22 9.89 -5.79 -6.82
C LEU A 22 10.64 -7.04 -6.33
N LEU A 23 10.70 -8.09 -7.13
CA LEU A 23 11.45 -9.30 -6.80
C LEU A 23 12.92 -9.00 -6.55
N LEU A 24 13.56 -8.20 -7.43
CA LEU A 24 14.93 -7.75 -7.27
C LEU A 24 15.11 -6.95 -5.97
N ASP A 25 14.22 -6.01 -5.70
CA ASP A 25 14.26 -5.23 -4.46
C ASP A 25 14.19 -6.11 -3.20
N LYS A 26 13.27 -7.06 -3.19
CA LYS A 26 13.09 -8.00 -2.06
C LYS A 26 14.27 -8.95 -1.89
N CYS A 27 15.04 -9.19 -2.93
CA CYS A 27 16.26 -10.00 -2.88
C CYS A 27 17.53 -9.18 -2.59
N GLY A 28 17.40 -7.88 -2.31
CA GLY A 28 18.52 -7.02 -1.92
C GLY A 28 19.23 -6.31 -3.07
N TYR A 29 18.69 -6.34 -4.28
CA TYR A 29 19.25 -5.67 -5.46
C TYR A 29 18.56 -4.34 -5.75
N LYS A 30 18.41 -3.49 -4.73
CA LYS A 30 17.86 -2.14 -4.91
C LYS A 30 18.79 -1.30 -5.77
N LYS A 31 18.24 -0.70 -6.83
CA LYS A 31 18.80 0.54 -7.34
C LYS A 31 18.65 1.59 -6.24
N VAL A 32 19.77 2.23 -5.86
CA VAL A 32 19.74 3.36 -4.95
C VAL A 32 19.13 4.53 -5.73
N GLU A 33 17.80 4.60 -5.73
CA GLU A 33 17.12 5.82 -6.12
C GLU A 33 17.07 6.72 -4.89
N GLY A 34 17.54 7.96 -5.06
CA GLY A 34 17.42 8.97 -4.02
C GLY A 34 15.98 9.22 -3.63
N PRO A 35 15.69 9.86 -2.48
CA PRO A 35 14.32 10.12 -2.06
C PRO A 35 13.60 10.91 -3.15
N ASN A 36 12.46 10.39 -3.59
CA ASN A 36 11.58 11.08 -4.51
C ASN A 36 10.96 12.28 -3.77
N VAL A 37 11.06 13.47 -4.34
CA VAL A 37 10.51 14.71 -3.78
C VAL A 37 9.01 14.56 -3.45
N ASN A 38 8.25 13.87 -4.30
CA ASN A 38 6.81 13.63 -4.07
C ASN A 38 6.56 12.71 -2.87
N THR A 39 7.39 11.70 -2.66
CA THR A 39 7.30 10.79 -1.51
C THR A 39 7.61 11.53 -0.22
N GLN A 40 8.68 12.33 -0.20
CA GLN A 40 9.04 13.12 0.97
C GLN A 40 7.96 14.15 1.33
N ARG A 41 7.39 14.82 0.35
CA ARG A 41 6.28 15.75 0.54
C ARG A 41 5.07 15.06 1.18
N GLY A 42 4.73 13.84 0.74
CA GLY A 42 3.65 13.05 1.32
C GLY A 42 3.90 12.73 2.79
N ILE A 43 5.11 12.31 3.15
CA ILE A 43 5.52 12.05 4.54
C ILE A 43 5.42 13.30 5.39
N ASP A 44 5.92 14.43 4.90
CA ASP A 44 5.94 15.70 5.63
C ASP A 44 4.53 16.26 5.88
N LEU A 45 3.60 16.02 4.95
CA LEU A 45 2.22 16.51 5.03
C LEU A 45 1.27 15.59 5.80
N GLU A 46 1.63 14.33 6.00
CA GLU A 46 0.72 13.32 6.58
C GLU A 46 0.12 13.74 7.93
N PRO A 47 0.89 14.25 8.92
CA PRO A 47 0.31 14.68 10.20
C PRO A 47 -0.74 15.79 10.03
N MET A 48 -0.46 16.77 9.19
CA MET A 48 -1.39 17.86 8.90
C MET A 48 -2.66 17.37 8.21
N VAL A 49 -2.52 16.48 7.23
CA VAL A 49 -3.66 15.90 6.51
C VAL A 49 -4.53 15.06 7.45
N ARG A 50 -3.91 14.32 8.35
CA ARG A 50 -4.63 13.55 9.40
C ARG A 50 -5.46 14.47 10.27
N ASP A 51 -4.91 15.61 10.71
CA ASP A 51 -5.62 16.61 11.52
C ASP A 51 -6.78 17.23 10.73
N LEU A 52 -6.59 17.55 9.45
CA LEU A 52 -7.65 18.07 8.58
C LEU A 52 -8.78 17.04 8.38
N TYR A 53 -8.42 15.77 8.22
CA TYR A 53 -9.38 14.67 8.12
C TYR A 53 -10.21 14.55 9.40
N ASP A 54 -9.56 14.55 10.54
CA ASP A 54 -10.23 14.46 11.85
C ASP A 54 -11.18 15.64 12.07
N GLU A 55 -10.75 16.84 11.74
CA GLU A 55 -11.59 18.05 11.82
C GLU A 55 -12.82 17.95 10.92
N ARG A 56 -12.64 17.52 9.67
CA ARG A 56 -13.74 17.42 8.69
C ARG A 56 -14.75 16.34 9.05
N THR A 57 -14.30 15.21 9.57
CA THR A 57 -15.14 14.03 9.83
C THR A 57 -15.63 13.94 11.28
N GLY A 58 -15.10 14.75 12.17
CA GLY A 58 -15.36 14.64 13.61
C GLY A 58 -14.75 13.39 14.23
N SER A 59 -13.76 12.79 13.56
CA SER A 59 -13.09 11.57 14.00
C SER A 59 -11.88 11.87 14.87
N LYS A 60 -11.37 10.83 15.51
CA LYS A 60 -10.06 10.84 16.16
C LYS A 60 -9.27 9.66 15.62
N THR A 61 -8.20 9.96 14.89
CA THR A 61 -7.37 8.98 14.21
C THR A 61 -6.11 8.69 15.00
N HIS A 62 -5.83 7.40 15.21
CA HIS A 62 -4.63 6.92 15.87
C HIS A 62 -3.65 6.30 14.90
N GLU A 63 -2.36 6.51 15.12
CA GLU A 63 -1.28 5.90 14.36
C GLU A 63 -0.95 4.51 14.89
N PHE A 64 -0.54 3.63 13.98
CA PHE A 64 -0.03 2.30 14.29
C PHE A 64 1.23 2.04 13.47
N GLY A 65 2.12 1.21 13.98
CA GLY A 65 3.31 0.79 13.27
C GLY A 65 3.03 -0.31 12.24
N LEU A 66 4.10 -0.95 11.80
CA LEU A 66 4.01 -2.11 10.91
C LEU A 66 3.34 -3.27 11.63
N GLU A 67 2.26 -3.78 11.05
CA GLU A 67 1.51 -4.93 11.56
C GLU A 67 1.64 -6.11 10.61
N GLN A 68 1.74 -7.30 11.18
CA GLN A 68 1.77 -8.56 10.48
C GLN A 68 0.36 -9.13 10.39
N HIS A 69 0.02 -9.73 9.22
CA HIS A 69 -1.27 -10.41 9.08
C HIS A 69 -1.40 -11.52 10.14
N PRO A 70 -2.55 -11.62 10.84
CA PRO A 70 -2.70 -12.59 11.93
C PRO A 70 -2.57 -14.05 11.49
N ILE A 71 -2.92 -14.37 10.25
CA ILE A 71 -2.86 -15.72 9.69
C ILE A 71 -1.67 -15.86 8.73
N HIS A 72 -1.55 -14.94 7.77
CA HIS A 72 -0.52 -14.97 6.73
C HIS A 72 0.71 -14.16 7.15
N LYS A 73 1.60 -14.79 7.92
CA LYS A 73 2.73 -14.13 8.58
C LYS A 73 3.76 -13.50 7.63
N TRP A 74 3.73 -13.90 6.36
CA TRP A 74 4.55 -13.33 5.29
C TRP A 74 4.01 -12.00 4.73
N LEU A 75 2.79 -11.62 5.10
CA LEU A 75 2.09 -10.42 4.65
C LEU A 75 1.97 -9.42 5.81
N GLY A 76 2.18 -8.15 5.54
CA GLY A 76 2.05 -7.10 6.55
C GLY A 76 1.83 -5.74 5.94
N GLY A 77 1.72 -4.73 6.78
CA GLY A 77 1.57 -3.36 6.33
C GLY A 77 1.45 -2.36 7.45
N SER A 78 1.67 -1.11 7.13
CA SER A 78 1.50 0.02 8.04
C SER A 78 0.31 0.86 7.58
N VAL A 79 -0.59 1.17 8.49
CA VAL A 79 -1.71 2.09 8.25
C VAL A 79 -1.27 3.53 8.53
N ASP A 80 -1.82 4.49 7.82
CA ASP A 80 -1.65 5.91 8.15
C ASP A 80 -2.48 6.29 9.38
N GLY A 81 -3.54 5.55 9.64
CA GLY A 81 -4.32 5.67 10.85
C GLY A 81 -5.54 4.76 10.87
N ILE A 82 -6.11 4.62 12.05
CA ILE A 82 -7.41 4.00 12.27
C ILE A 82 -8.19 4.92 13.21
N THR A 83 -9.41 5.28 12.85
CA THR A 83 -10.27 6.11 13.69
C THR A 83 -10.80 5.31 14.89
N GLU A 84 -11.25 6.01 15.93
CA GLU A 84 -11.90 5.35 17.09
C GLU A 84 -13.17 4.59 16.69
N ASP A 85 -13.82 4.98 15.57
CA ASP A 85 -14.98 4.28 15.01
C ASP A 85 -14.60 3.07 14.14
N GLY A 86 -13.32 2.75 14.00
CA GLY A 86 -12.86 1.59 13.25
C GLY A 86 -12.78 1.80 11.74
N ILE A 87 -12.59 3.03 11.27
CA ILE A 87 -12.35 3.34 9.86
C ILE A 87 -10.84 3.40 9.62
N LEU A 88 -10.36 2.61 8.65
CA LEU A 88 -8.99 2.68 8.20
C LEU A 88 -8.78 3.98 7.42
N VAL A 89 -7.68 4.66 7.67
CA VAL A 89 -7.31 5.91 6.98
C VAL A 89 -6.04 5.67 6.19
N GLU A 90 -6.11 5.92 4.89
CA GLU A 90 -4.96 5.88 3.98
C GLU A 90 -4.81 7.24 3.31
N ILE A 91 -3.67 7.89 3.51
CA ILE A 91 -3.41 9.27 3.05
C ILE A 91 -2.49 9.26 1.85
N LYS A 92 -2.88 10.01 0.82
CA LYS A 92 -2.05 10.28 -0.36
C LYS A 92 -2.06 11.78 -0.65
N CYS A 93 -0.91 12.29 -1.10
CA CYS A 93 -0.76 13.69 -1.52
C CYS A 93 -0.44 13.73 -3.02
N PRO A 94 -1.42 13.43 -3.89
CA PRO A 94 -1.18 13.31 -5.33
C PRO A 94 -0.99 14.66 -6.01
N ASN A 95 -0.42 14.66 -7.20
CA ASN A 95 -0.38 15.84 -8.06
C ASN A 95 -1.74 16.15 -8.69
N LYS A 96 -2.62 15.16 -8.79
CA LYS A 96 -3.98 15.28 -9.33
C LYS A 96 -4.95 14.44 -8.50
N LEU A 97 -6.06 15.05 -8.11
CA LEU A 97 -7.14 14.35 -7.39
C LEU A 97 -7.88 13.38 -8.31
N CYS A 98 -8.21 12.21 -7.77
CA CYS A 98 -8.97 11.18 -8.45
C CYS A 98 -10.39 11.11 -7.87
N ASN A 99 -11.38 10.76 -8.73
CA ASN A 99 -12.78 10.59 -8.32
C ASN A 99 -13.07 9.22 -7.72
N LYS A 100 -12.20 8.26 -8.00
CA LYS A 100 -12.24 6.90 -7.43
C LYS A 100 -10.82 6.50 -7.04
N ILE A 101 -10.70 5.49 -6.17
CA ILE A 101 -9.39 4.97 -5.81
C ILE A 101 -8.68 4.42 -7.06
N PRO A 102 -7.43 4.83 -7.31
CA PRO A 102 -6.64 4.26 -8.40
C PRO A 102 -6.42 2.76 -8.26
N ASP A 103 -6.39 2.05 -9.38
CA ASP A 103 -6.22 0.59 -9.42
C ASP A 103 -4.92 0.11 -8.73
N TYR A 104 -3.88 0.95 -8.75
CA TYR A 104 -2.60 0.64 -8.10
C TYR A 104 -2.57 0.92 -6.59
N TYR A 105 -3.59 1.57 -6.02
CA TYR A 105 -3.76 1.75 -4.58
C TYR A 105 -4.84 0.84 -3.98
N PHE A 106 -5.78 0.34 -4.77
CA PHE A 106 -6.84 -0.53 -4.31
C PHE A 106 -6.30 -1.80 -3.61
N PRO A 107 -5.29 -2.51 -4.15
CA PRO A 107 -4.71 -3.67 -3.48
C PRO A 107 -4.12 -3.35 -2.10
N GLN A 108 -3.44 -2.22 -1.96
CA GLN A 108 -2.90 -1.77 -0.68
C GLN A 108 -3.99 -1.63 0.38
N VAL A 109 -5.07 -0.95 0.03
CA VAL A 109 -6.21 -0.72 0.92
C VAL A 109 -6.87 -2.05 1.32
N GLN A 110 -7.10 -2.95 0.38
CA GLN A 110 -7.75 -4.23 0.66
C GLN A 110 -6.89 -5.12 1.58
N VAL A 111 -5.59 -5.15 1.38
CA VAL A 111 -4.67 -5.89 2.25
C VAL A 111 -4.67 -5.31 3.66
N LEU A 112 -4.62 -3.99 3.80
CA LEU A 112 -4.66 -3.33 5.11
C LEU A 112 -5.99 -3.58 5.84
N LEU A 113 -7.12 -3.58 5.12
CA LEU A 113 -8.43 -3.91 5.69
C LEU A 113 -8.47 -5.35 6.20
N ASP A 114 -7.89 -6.29 5.47
CA ASP A 114 -7.85 -7.70 5.89
C ASP A 114 -6.92 -7.92 7.08
N ILE A 115 -5.74 -7.29 7.10
CA ILE A 115 -4.80 -7.36 8.22
C ILE A 115 -5.46 -6.88 9.52
N ASN A 116 -6.18 -5.78 9.45
CA ASN A 116 -6.77 -5.11 10.61
C ASN A 116 -8.22 -5.54 10.91
N ASP A 117 -8.79 -6.42 10.09
CA ASP A 117 -10.18 -6.88 10.18
C ASP A 117 -11.18 -5.72 10.26
N LEU A 118 -11.02 -4.75 9.37
CA LEU A 118 -11.89 -3.59 9.24
C LEU A 118 -12.72 -3.65 7.95
N GLU A 119 -13.89 -3.02 7.98
CA GLU A 119 -14.87 -3.12 6.89
C GLU A 119 -14.78 -1.96 5.88
N GLU A 120 -14.25 -0.82 6.30
CA GLU A 120 -14.22 0.38 5.48
C GLU A 120 -12.92 1.15 5.64
N CYS A 121 -12.47 1.75 4.54
CA CYS A 121 -11.33 2.65 4.49
C CYS A 121 -11.76 4.01 3.95
N ASP A 122 -11.29 5.08 4.54
CA ASP A 122 -11.30 6.40 3.93
C ASP A 122 -9.97 6.61 3.23
N PHE A 123 -10.03 6.62 1.90
CA PHE A 123 -8.92 6.98 1.04
C PHE A 123 -8.87 8.50 0.93
N VAL A 124 -7.92 9.11 1.63
CA VAL A 124 -7.82 10.57 1.82
C VAL A 124 -6.78 11.12 0.87
N GLN A 125 -7.20 11.99 -0.03
CA GLN A 125 -6.33 12.69 -0.97
C GLN A 125 -6.21 14.15 -0.55
N TYR A 126 -4.99 14.65 -0.45
CA TYR A 126 -4.72 16.05 -0.22
C TYR A 126 -3.90 16.63 -1.37
N HIS A 127 -4.47 17.65 -2.05
CA HIS A 127 -3.81 18.36 -3.13
C HIS A 127 -3.30 19.69 -2.58
N GLN A 128 -2.00 19.76 -2.32
CA GLN A 128 -1.36 20.90 -1.67
C GLN A 128 -1.53 22.23 -2.44
N PRO A 129 -1.35 22.27 -3.78
CA PRO A 129 -1.45 23.55 -4.51
C PRO A 129 -2.81 24.24 -4.37
N THR A 130 -3.89 23.49 -4.23
CA THR A 130 -5.26 24.03 -4.04
C THR A 130 -5.79 23.88 -2.63
N GLU A 131 -5.00 23.29 -1.73
CA GLU A 131 -5.39 22.97 -0.35
C GLU A 131 -6.73 22.19 -0.27
N THR A 132 -6.94 21.27 -1.21
CA THR A 132 -8.16 20.50 -1.34
C THR A 132 -7.99 19.13 -0.71
N LEU A 133 -8.88 18.80 0.22
CA LEU A 133 -9.01 17.46 0.81
C LEU A 133 -10.19 16.73 0.17
N LYS A 134 -9.92 15.55 -0.38
CA LYS A 134 -10.94 14.68 -0.99
C LYS A 134 -10.92 13.30 -0.37
N ILE A 135 -12.05 12.86 0.15
CA ILE A 135 -12.20 11.58 0.84
C ILE A 135 -13.05 10.65 -0.03
N ILE A 136 -12.53 9.45 -0.26
CA ILE A 136 -13.24 8.38 -0.97
C ILE A 136 -13.41 7.20 -0.02
N ARG A 137 -14.66 6.82 0.27
CA ARG A 137 -14.95 5.64 1.07
C ARG A 137 -14.78 4.39 0.23
N VAL A 138 -13.92 3.47 0.68
CA VAL A 138 -13.63 2.20 0.01
C VAL A 138 -14.07 1.05 0.92
N PRO A 139 -15.07 0.27 0.51
CA PRO A 139 -15.49 -0.90 1.27
C PRO A 139 -14.50 -2.05 1.12
N ARG A 140 -14.43 -2.91 2.13
CA ARG A 140 -13.69 -4.16 2.07
C ARG A 140 -14.29 -5.08 1.02
N ASP A 141 -13.43 -5.66 0.20
CA ASP A 141 -13.79 -6.63 -0.84
C ASP A 141 -13.12 -7.97 -0.54
N ARG A 142 -13.81 -8.83 0.19
CA ARG A 142 -13.30 -10.15 0.58
C ARG A 142 -13.07 -11.06 -0.62
N ALA A 143 -13.94 -11.00 -1.62
CA ALA A 143 -13.81 -11.82 -2.83
C ALA A 143 -12.54 -11.46 -3.61
N TRP A 144 -12.22 -10.19 -3.70
CA TRP A 144 -10.97 -9.73 -4.30
C TRP A 144 -9.75 -10.28 -3.54
N PHE A 145 -9.76 -10.17 -2.21
CA PHE A 145 -8.66 -10.66 -1.38
C PHE A 145 -8.44 -12.17 -1.51
N GLU A 146 -9.51 -12.96 -1.51
CA GLU A 146 -9.45 -14.40 -1.70
C GLU A 146 -8.81 -14.79 -3.03
N LYS A 147 -9.11 -14.05 -4.12
CA LYS A 147 -8.50 -14.27 -5.44
C LYS A 147 -7.05 -13.82 -5.51
N ALA A 148 -6.72 -12.72 -4.85
CA ALA A 148 -5.38 -12.15 -4.86
C ALA A 148 -4.41 -12.93 -3.98
N LEU A 149 -4.87 -13.54 -2.90
CA LEU A 149 -4.04 -14.22 -1.90
C LEU A 149 -3.11 -15.28 -2.50
N PRO A 150 -3.57 -16.24 -3.33
CA PRO A 150 -2.67 -17.22 -3.91
C PRO A 150 -1.63 -16.61 -4.87
N VAL A 151 -1.98 -15.53 -5.56
CA VAL A 151 -1.04 -14.81 -6.45
C VAL A 151 0.04 -14.11 -5.63
N MET A 152 -0.34 -13.44 -4.55
CA MET A 152 0.60 -12.81 -3.61
C MET A 152 1.53 -13.86 -2.97
N LYS A 153 0.97 -14.99 -2.55
CA LYS A 153 1.75 -16.10 -1.95
C LYS A 153 2.76 -16.68 -2.93
N LYS A 154 2.35 -16.89 -4.17
CA LYS A 154 3.25 -17.38 -5.23
C LYS A 154 4.41 -16.41 -5.46
N PHE A 155 4.13 -15.10 -5.49
CA PHE A 155 5.19 -14.08 -5.60
C PHE A 155 6.16 -14.17 -4.41
N TRP A 156 5.63 -14.25 -3.18
CA TRP A 156 6.47 -14.34 -1.99
C TRP A 156 7.32 -15.62 -1.96
N ASP A 157 6.76 -16.74 -2.39
CA ASP A 157 7.51 -18.01 -2.51
C ASP A 157 8.67 -17.88 -3.52
N GLN A 158 8.48 -17.14 -4.61
CA GLN A 158 9.55 -16.83 -5.55
C GLN A 158 10.66 -15.99 -4.89
N VAL A 159 10.29 -15.00 -4.07
CA VAL A 159 11.26 -14.20 -3.30
C VAL A 159 12.09 -15.10 -2.39
N LEU A 160 11.45 -15.98 -1.63
CA LEU A 160 12.13 -16.91 -0.72
C LEU A 160 13.05 -17.86 -1.47
N TYR A 161 12.59 -18.40 -2.61
CA TYR A 161 13.41 -19.27 -3.46
C TYR A 161 14.66 -18.55 -3.98
N LYS A 162 14.49 -17.35 -4.52
CA LYS A 162 15.62 -16.55 -5.06
C LYS A 162 16.60 -16.11 -3.97
N ARG A 163 16.12 -15.79 -2.79
CA ARG A 163 16.99 -15.49 -1.63
C ARG A 163 17.85 -16.69 -1.25
N ALA A 164 17.31 -17.90 -1.34
CA ALA A 164 18.02 -19.13 -0.99
C ALA A 164 18.99 -19.60 -2.08
N HIS A 165 18.68 -19.37 -3.37
CA HIS A 165 19.40 -19.94 -4.52
C HIS A 165 20.15 -18.90 -5.37
N GLY A 166 19.98 -17.60 -5.09
CA GLY A 166 20.58 -16.50 -5.86
C GLY A 166 19.76 -16.10 -7.09
N ILE A 167 20.14 -14.96 -7.69
CA ILE A 167 19.41 -14.34 -8.81
C ILE A 167 19.97 -14.74 -10.18
N CYS A 168 21.11 -15.44 -10.24
CA CYS A 168 21.80 -15.80 -11.49
C CYS A 168 20.95 -16.58 -12.50
N GLU A 169 19.76 -17.05 -12.12
CA GLU A 169 18.83 -17.79 -12.97
C GLU A 169 17.60 -16.99 -13.40
N ILE A 170 17.54 -15.67 -13.13
CA ILE A 170 16.51 -14.85 -13.71
C ILE A 170 16.87 -14.62 -15.18
N ASP A 171 16.23 -15.38 -16.03
CA ASP A 171 16.30 -15.16 -17.48
C ASP A 171 15.45 -13.94 -17.82
N PHE A 172 16.11 -12.80 -18.07
CA PHE A 172 15.48 -11.58 -18.55
C PHE A 172 15.14 -11.63 -20.04
N SER A 173 15.23 -12.80 -20.67
CA SER A 173 15.02 -12.97 -22.12
C SER A 173 13.54 -12.99 -22.54
N GLU A 174 12.61 -13.02 -21.60
CA GLU A 174 11.16 -13.01 -21.86
C GLU A 174 10.51 -11.68 -21.40
N SER A 175 11.07 -10.58 -21.79
CA SER A 175 10.40 -9.30 -21.64
C SER A 175 9.82 -8.82 -22.95
#